data_a4438274912a56a069f10268f6f495ed
#
_entry.id   a4438274912a56a069f10268f6f495ed
#
_cell.length_a   1.000
_cell.length_b   1.000
_cell.length_c   1.000
_cell.angle_alpha   90.00
_cell.angle_beta   90.00
_cell.angle_gamma   90.00
#
_symmetry.space_group_name_H-M   'P 1'
#
loop_
_entity.id
_entity.type
_entity.pdbx_description
1 polymer ?
#
loop_
_entity_poly.entity_id
_entity_poly.type
_entity_poly.pdbx_seq_one_letter_code
_entity_poly.pdbx_strand_id
1 'polypeptide(L)'
;MKNRFLAILLSILLVSFNSTAQKVKVDWGKPEMSNLKESTVNGVIGTTTDAYYLFKVKVGGLFTSTKSFIEKCNNAHEVVFSKEIDFEVPFLKDEVDYEGTVLTNSNIIVFGSRYDKKQDKNSLYACTYSLDGKKEEQWKEVDDIDAKRKRNSGGFTIQIAENKARVLIMHDEPYAKNENEKFNYKVIDTDLKTVWEKMVTMPFKDKNFHVSTYKIDNDANVVMLASVTRDGKNIKGVPNYTYKIIQYDYKKDEFTKMDLSLGKLFISEITFRLDDKNKIIAAGFFSKTIGDYISGAFYLRIDRAKLEIESSGHKEFSKDFLSVYLSDRKIRKGREVYGYDLDHLVLKADGGAILVAEQYYVHVVTTTTRGPNGVTTTTTTYYYYYNDIIAVNINPDASIKWIKRIPKAQYSVNDGGYFSSYVFGVKDDKMYFAFNDNIKNFGKKKKEGQAYVMNKPKKAVVNITTINENGDMESDILFSAKADGKRILRPKMHYQLDDNRILIYAEYKRKYKLGTLLLEK
;
A
#
# COMPACT_ATOMS: atom_id res chain seq x y z
N MET A 1 -57.65 -22.24 -62.30
CA MET A 1 -56.71 -21.17 -62.63
C MET A 1 -56.71 -20.13 -61.54
N LYS A 2 -55.85 -20.21 -60.58
CA LYS A 2 -55.44 -19.13 -59.68
C LYS A 2 -54.17 -19.58 -58.93
N ASN A 3 -53.01 -19.07 -59.33
CA ASN A 3 -51.73 -19.24 -58.66
C ASN A 3 -51.77 -18.56 -57.32
N ARG A 4 -51.46 -19.25 -56.26
CA ARG A 4 -51.14 -18.68 -54.97
C ARG A 4 -49.64 -18.85 -54.77
N PHE A 5 -48.90 -17.78 -54.87
CA PHE A 5 -47.53 -17.63 -54.41
C PHE A 5 -47.51 -17.66 -52.88
N LEU A 6 -46.84 -18.64 -52.33
CA LEU A 6 -46.58 -18.72 -50.90
C LEU A 6 -45.21 -18.03 -50.65
N ALA A 7 -45.26 -16.81 -50.14
CA ALA A 7 -44.06 -16.10 -49.69
C ALA A 7 -43.64 -16.65 -48.31
N ILE A 8 -42.57 -17.42 -48.28
CA ILE A 8 -41.92 -17.82 -47.03
C ILE A 8 -41.06 -16.66 -46.56
N LEU A 9 -41.50 -15.98 -45.50
CA LEU A 9 -40.74 -14.96 -44.80
C LEU A 9 -39.69 -15.67 -43.92
N LEU A 10 -38.44 -15.72 -44.40
CA LEU A 10 -37.31 -16.17 -43.60
C LEU A 10 -36.92 -15.06 -42.63
N SER A 11 -37.44 -15.09 -41.41
CA SER A 11 -36.99 -14.22 -40.32
C SER A 11 -35.62 -14.72 -39.86
N ILE A 12 -34.56 -14.09 -40.36
CA ILE A 12 -33.19 -14.23 -39.83
C ILE A 12 -33.21 -13.56 -38.47
N LEU A 13 -33.28 -14.35 -37.40
CA LEU A 13 -32.93 -13.89 -36.05
C LEU A 13 -31.41 -13.58 -36.06
N LEU A 14 -31.09 -12.33 -36.25
CA LEU A 14 -29.76 -11.79 -35.88
C LEU A 14 -29.64 -11.86 -34.37
N VAL A 15 -29.15 -12.99 -33.87
CA VAL A 15 -28.57 -13.05 -32.52
C VAL A 15 -27.32 -12.20 -32.58
N SER A 16 -27.42 -10.95 -32.21
CA SER A 16 -26.29 -10.12 -31.90
C SER A 16 -25.55 -10.77 -30.71
N PHE A 17 -24.52 -11.53 -30.99
CA PHE A 17 -23.50 -11.80 -29.99
C PHE A 17 -22.92 -10.44 -29.64
N ASN A 18 -23.38 -9.86 -28.54
CA ASN A 18 -22.64 -8.82 -27.86
C ASN A 18 -21.34 -9.49 -27.39
N SER A 19 -20.35 -9.54 -28.25
CA SER A 19 -18.97 -9.67 -27.85
C SER A 19 -18.71 -8.42 -27.01
N THR A 20 -18.85 -8.54 -25.69
CA THR A 20 -18.34 -7.54 -24.77
C THR A 20 -16.84 -7.52 -25.01
N ALA A 21 -16.35 -6.55 -25.79
CA ALA A 21 -14.94 -6.31 -25.97
C ALA A 21 -14.36 -6.20 -24.55
N GLN A 22 -13.28 -6.93 -24.29
CA GLN A 22 -12.61 -6.89 -23.01
C GLN A 22 -12.22 -5.42 -22.76
N LYS A 23 -12.89 -4.82 -21.81
CA LYS A 23 -12.85 -3.38 -21.51
C LYS A 23 -11.51 -2.89 -20.96
N VAL A 24 -10.63 -3.80 -20.52
CA VAL A 24 -9.33 -3.51 -19.96
C VAL A 24 -8.28 -4.38 -20.68
N LYS A 25 -7.22 -3.76 -21.16
CA LYS A 25 -6.13 -4.45 -21.90
C LYS A 25 -4.82 -4.31 -21.17
N VAL A 26 -3.91 -5.26 -21.40
CA VAL A 26 -2.53 -5.16 -20.93
C VAL A 26 -1.61 -5.02 -22.13
N ASP A 27 -0.87 -3.92 -22.15
CA ASP A 27 0.26 -3.75 -23.06
C ASP A 27 1.53 -4.29 -22.37
N TRP A 28 2.16 -5.28 -22.98
CA TRP A 28 3.29 -6.00 -22.39
C TRP A 28 4.61 -5.59 -23.05
N GLY A 29 5.57 -5.21 -22.22
CA GLY A 29 6.97 -5.08 -22.64
C GLY A 29 7.61 -6.41 -23.01
N LYS A 30 8.86 -6.37 -23.45
CA LYS A 30 9.68 -7.54 -23.75
C LYS A 30 9.96 -8.35 -22.47
N PRO A 31 10.09 -9.68 -22.54
CA PRO A 31 10.44 -10.49 -21.38
C PRO A 31 11.90 -10.24 -20.98
N GLU A 32 12.13 -10.01 -19.69
CA GLU A 32 13.45 -9.89 -19.10
C GLU A 32 13.79 -11.11 -18.22
N MET A 33 15.08 -11.33 -17.97
CA MET A 33 15.54 -12.42 -17.11
C MET A 33 15.52 -11.99 -15.65
N SER A 34 15.06 -12.89 -14.79
CA SER A 34 15.10 -12.74 -13.32
C SER A 34 15.82 -13.97 -12.75
N ASN A 35 17.12 -13.88 -12.57
CA ASN A 35 17.92 -14.95 -11.99
C ASN A 35 19.05 -14.38 -11.12
N LEU A 36 19.83 -15.25 -10.45
CA LEU A 36 20.96 -14.83 -9.60
C LEU A 36 22.05 -14.02 -10.34
N LYS A 37 22.03 -14.01 -11.67
CA LYS A 37 22.97 -13.23 -12.49
C LYS A 37 22.39 -11.88 -12.94
N GLU A 38 21.07 -11.70 -12.81
CA GLU A 38 20.34 -10.51 -13.26
C GLU A 38 19.67 -9.81 -12.08
N SER A 39 19.51 -8.49 -12.18
CA SER A 39 18.76 -7.73 -11.18
C SER A 39 17.24 -7.97 -11.31
N THR A 40 16.54 -7.97 -10.19
CA THR A 40 15.07 -8.08 -10.13
C THR A 40 14.45 -6.78 -9.64
N VAL A 41 13.27 -6.45 -10.14
CA VAL A 41 12.51 -5.27 -9.68
C VAL A 41 12.11 -5.47 -8.22
N ASN A 42 12.45 -4.50 -7.38
CA ASN A 42 12.12 -4.48 -5.96
C ASN A 42 11.08 -3.41 -5.61
N GLY A 43 10.94 -2.38 -6.44
CA GLY A 43 9.94 -1.33 -6.31
C GLY A 43 9.95 -0.34 -7.45
N VAL A 44 8.91 0.50 -7.50
CA VAL A 44 8.85 1.68 -8.37
C VAL A 44 9.23 2.88 -7.54
N ILE A 45 10.22 3.64 -8.00
CA ILE A 45 10.68 4.87 -7.34
C ILE A 45 9.69 6.01 -7.61
N GLY A 46 9.20 6.10 -8.83
CA GLY A 46 8.25 7.12 -9.26
C GLY A 46 8.18 7.27 -10.78
N THR A 47 7.43 8.28 -11.21
CA THR A 47 7.16 8.55 -12.63
C THR A 47 7.45 9.99 -13.01
N THR A 48 7.82 10.18 -14.28
CA THR A 48 7.77 11.43 -15.02
C THR A 48 6.76 11.29 -16.17
N THR A 49 6.53 12.32 -16.94
CA THR A 49 5.58 12.29 -18.08
C THR A 49 5.91 11.20 -19.10
N ASP A 50 7.18 10.94 -19.34
CA ASP A 50 7.69 10.09 -20.42
C ASP A 50 8.33 8.78 -19.95
N ALA A 51 8.51 8.60 -18.63
CA ALA A 51 9.25 7.48 -18.07
C ALA A 51 8.79 7.12 -16.66
N TYR A 52 9.19 5.93 -16.23
CA TYR A 52 9.13 5.51 -14.83
C TYR A 52 10.49 4.96 -14.38
N TYR A 53 10.73 5.03 -13.07
CA TYR A 53 11.99 4.63 -12.45
C TYR A 53 11.77 3.47 -11.51
N LEU A 54 12.63 2.46 -11.63
CA LEU A 54 12.60 1.23 -10.85
C LEU A 54 13.80 1.16 -9.92
N PHE A 55 13.56 0.65 -8.73
CA PHE A 55 14.62 0.15 -7.87
C PHE A 55 14.76 -1.36 -8.10
N LYS A 56 15.95 -1.79 -8.51
CA LYS A 56 16.24 -3.20 -8.79
C LYS A 56 17.36 -3.69 -7.88
N VAL A 57 17.29 -4.96 -7.49
CA VAL A 57 18.29 -5.61 -6.65
C VAL A 57 18.78 -6.88 -7.32
N LYS A 58 20.09 -7.03 -7.40
CA LYS A 58 20.77 -8.26 -7.77
C LYS A 58 21.34 -8.88 -6.50
N VAL A 59 20.73 -9.98 -6.07
CA VAL A 59 21.19 -10.69 -4.87
C VAL A 59 22.56 -11.31 -5.11
N GLY A 60 23.49 -11.03 -4.21
CA GLY A 60 24.83 -11.61 -4.24
C GLY A 60 24.82 -13.12 -4.06
N GLY A 61 25.82 -13.78 -4.62
CA GLY A 61 26.09 -15.22 -4.43
C GLY A 61 27.09 -15.44 -3.29
N LEU A 62 27.62 -16.67 -3.20
CA LEU A 62 28.57 -17.07 -2.15
C LEU A 62 29.84 -16.20 -2.10
N PHE A 63 30.21 -15.56 -3.22
CA PHE A 63 31.44 -14.77 -3.38
C PHE A 63 31.19 -13.36 -3.96
N THR A 64 29.94 -12.91 -4.01
CA THR A 64 29.59 -11.60 -4.58
C THR A 64 28.61 -10.86 -3.68
N SER A 65 28.83 -9.54 -3.51
CA SER A 65 27.92 -8.67 -2.77
C SER A 65 26.58 -8.48 -3.50
N THR A 66 25.56 -8.11 -2.76
CA THR A 66 24.26 -7.66 -3.31
C THR A 66 24.45 -6.29 -3.94
N LYS A 67 23.90 -6.07 -5.12
CA LYS A 67 23.98 -4.81 -5.86
C LYS A 67 22.60 -4.24 -6.08
N SER A 68 22.47 -2.93 -6.00
CA SER A 68 21.24 -2.20 -6.24
C SER A 68 21.37 -1.29 -7.45
N PHE A 69 20.25 -1.05 -8.15
CA PHE A 69 20.24 -0.28 -9.37
C PHE A 69 19.04 0.66 -9.41
N ILE A 70 19.25 1.84 -9.98
CA ILE A 70 18.22 2.71 -10.52
C ILE A 70 18.08 2.39 -12.00
N GLU A 71 16.89 2.05 -12.46
CA GLU A 71 16.63 1.79 -13.87
C GLU A 71 15.51 2.69 -14.37
N LYS A 72 15.75 3.42 -15.46
CA LYS A 72 14.76 4.23 -16.16
C LYS A 72 14.18 3.42 -17.32
N CYS A 73 12.86 3.33 -17.36
CA CYS A 73 12.14 2.73 -18.48
C CYS A 73 11.23 3.76 -19.13
N ASN A 74 11.12 3.72 -20.47
CA ASN A 74 10.15 4.52 -21.19
C ASN A 74 8.73 3.90 -21.11
N ASN A 75 7.75 4.61 -21.64
CA ASN A 75 6.35 4.14 -21.63
C ASN A 75 6.10 2.86 -22.47
N ALA A 76 7.05 2.45 -23.33
CA ALA A 76 7.02 1.18 -24.05
C ALA A 76 7.73 0.05 -23.29
N HIS A 77 8.08 0.28 -22.02
CA HIS A 77 8.81 -0.66 -21.16
C HIS A 77 10.22 -1.01 -21.64
N GLU A 78 10.84 -0.14 -22.41
CA GLU A 78 12.22 -0.31 -22.84
C GLU A 78 13.15 0.39 -21.86
N VAL A 79 14.22 -0.31 -21.48
CA VAL A 79 15.25 0.24 -20.58
C VAL A 79 16.01 1.35 -21.29
N VAL A 80 15.95 2.55 -20.73
CA VAL A 80 16.73 3.72 -21.21
C VAL A 80 18.14 3.70 -20.61
N PHE A 81 18.21 3.44 -19.30
CA PHE A 81 19.47 3.16 -18.61
C PHE A 81 19.24 2.28 -17.38
N SER A 82 20.31 1.62 -16.92
CA SER A 82 20.38 0.92 -15.65
C SER A 82 21.68 1.32 -14.96
N LYS A 83 21.59 2.00 -13.82
CA LYS A 83 22.72 2.55 -13.08
C LYS A 83 22.88 1.85 -11.75
N GLU A 84 24.04 1.22 -11.52
CA GLU A 84 24.40 0.66 -10.21
C GLU A 84 24.55 1.80 -9.19
N ILE A 85 23.97 1.60 -8.01
CA ILE A 85 24.14 2.47 -6.85
C ILE A 85 25.35 1.94 -6.07
N ASP A 86 26.35 2.78 -5.93
CA ASP A 86 27.49 2.52 -5.08
C ASP A 86 27.16 3.01 -3.67
N PHE A 87 27.08 2.10 -2.70
CA PHE A 87 26.80 2.39 -1.29
C PHE A 87 28.05 2.67 -0.47
N GLU A 88 29.24 2.58 -1.04
CA GLU A 88 30.46 2.98 -0.37
C GLU A 88 30.49 4.50 -0.17
N VAL A 89 30.65 4.93 1.07
CA VAL A 89 30.83 6.34 1.42
C VAL A 89 32.31 6.64 1.44
N PRO A 90 32.86 7.44 0.51
CA PRO A 90 34.30 7.55 0.27
C PRO A 90 35.12 7.96 1.51
N PHE A 91 34.58 8.88 2.33
CA PHE A 91 35.29 9.34 3.54
C PHE A 91 35.19 8.38 4.72
N LEU A 92 34.21 7.45 4.72
CA LEU A 92 34.07 6.39 5.73
C LEU A 92 34.86 5.15 5.35
N LYS A 93 35.13 4.93 4.06
CA LYS A 93 35.68 3.68 3.49
C LYS A 93 34.85 2.47 3.91
N ASP A 94 33.53 2.63 3.96
CA ASP A 94 32.59 1.60 4.41
C ASP A 94 31.21 1.83 3.73
N GLU A 95 30.39 0.79 3.66
CA GLU A 95 29.08 0.83 3.03
C GLU A 95 28.00 1.29 4.02
N VAL A 96 26.97 1.94 3.49
CA VAL A 96 25.72 2.24 4.20
C VAL A 96 24.64 1.23 3.85
N ASP A 97 23.77 0.96 4.81
CA ASP A 97 22.56 0.14 4.62
C ASP A 97 21.48 0.99 3.90
N TYR A 98 20.84 0.45 2.87
CA TYR A 98 19.81 1.14 2.11
C TYR A 98 18.58 1.48 2.96
N GLU A 99 18.16 2.75 2.98
CA GLU A 99 16.98 3.24 3.70
C GLU A 99 15.82 3.63 2.76
N GLY A 100 16.11 4.17 1.59
CA GLY A 100 15.07 4.58 0.67
C GLY A 100 15.56 5.34 -0.54
N THR A 101 14.65 5.56 -1.49
CA THR A 101 14.89 6.36 -2.68
C THR A 101 13.64 7.17 -3.00
N VAL A 102 13.81 8.45 -3.29
CA VAL A 102 12.72 9.34 -3.69
C VAL A 102 13.01 10.00 -5.05
N LEU A 103 11.98 10.11 -5.87
CA LEU A 103 12.03 10.85 -7.14
C LEU A 103 11.50 12.26 -6.90
N THR A 104 12.35 13.25 -7.08
CA THR A 104 11.97 14.66 -7.06
C THR A 104 11.65 15.17 -8.46
N ASN A 105 11.39 16.45 -8.62
CA ASN A 105 11.18 17.05 -9.96
C ASN A 105 12.47 17.17 -10.77
N SER A 106 13.64 17.20 -10.12
CA SER A 106 14.94 17.47 -10.76
C SER A 106 15.90 16.28 -10.72
N ASN A 107 15.78 15.41 -9.70
CA ASN A 107 16.75 14.35 -9.45
C ASN A 107 16.13 13.16 -8.69
N ILE A 108 16.97 12.17 -8.41
CA ILE A 108 16.67 11.01 -7.59
C ILE A 108 17.58 11.07 -6.38
N ILE A 109 17.01 11.08 -5.17
CA ILE A 109 17.77 11.06 -3.92
C ILE A 109 17.76 9.64 -3.38
N VAL A 110 18.95 9.10 -3.09
CA VAL A 110 19.14 7.80 -2.44
C VAL A 110 19.60 8.02 -1.02
N PHE A 111 19.00 7.31 -0.07
CA PHE A 111 19.31 7.37 1.35
C PHE A 111 19.88 6.04 1.83
N GLY A 112 20.85 6.12 2.73
CA GLY A 112 21.41 4.96 3.40
C GLY A 112 21.89 5.32 4.81
N SER A 113 21.77 4.39 5.76
CA SER A 113 22.18 4.61 7.14
C SER A 113 23.37 3.76 7.56
N ARG A 114 24.06 4.19 8.60
CA ARG A 114 25.13 3.43 9.20
C ARG A 114 25.24 3.71 10.70
N TYR A 115 25.22 2.63 11.47
CA TYR A 115 25.53 2.70 12.89
C TYR A 115 27.04 2.60 13.12
N ASP A 116 27.63 3.63 13.75
CA ASP A 116 29.02 3.64 14.17
C ASP A 116 29.14 3.45 15.69
N LYS A 117 29.64 2.27 16.09
CA LYS A 117 29.81 1.92 17.49
C LYS A 117 30.91 2.78 18.21
N LYS A 118 31.88 3.32 17.45
CA LYS A 118 32.97 4.12 18.06
C LYS A 118 32.48 5.54 18.39
N GLN A 119 31.56 6.04 17.61
CA GLN A 119 30.98 7.36 17.78
C GLN A 119 29.68 7.33 18.58
N ASP A 120 29.12 6.13 18.87
CA ASP A 120 27.78 5.94 19.45
C ASP A 120 26.68 6.67 18.64
N LYS A 121 26.76 6.57 17.29
CA LYS A 121 25.85 7.25 16.36
C LYS A 121 25.25 6.32 15.32
N ASN A 122 24.01 6.59 14.94
CA ASN A 122 23.38 6.08 13.73
C ASN A 122 23.15 7.24 12.77
N SER A 123 23.97 7.33 11.71
CA SER A 123 23.94 8.45 10.78
C SER A 123 23.21 8.10 9.49
N LEU A 124 22.43 9.04 8.96
CA LEU A 124 21.77 8.96 7.67
C LEU A 124 22.59 9.75 6.64
N TYR A 125 22.87 9.10 5.54
CA TYR A 125 23.59 9.66 4.40
C TYR A 125 22.65 9.75 3.21
N ALA A 126 22.88 10.72 2.33
CA ALA A 126 22.17 10.86 1.07
C ALA A 126 23.14 11.19 -0.08
N CYS A 127 22.81 10.73 -1.27
CA CYS A 127 23.44 11.14 -2.53
C CYS A 127 22.38 11.36 -3.60
N THR A 128 22.73 12.08 -4.68
CA THR A 128 21.78 12.36 -5.75
C THR A 128 22.24 11.84 -7.10
N TYR A 129 21.26 11.48 -7.92
CA TYR A 129 21.43 11.13 -9.32
C TYR A 129 20.50 11.99 -10.16
N SER A 130 20.97 12.47 -11.32
CA SER A 130 20.10 13.13 -12.30
C SER A 130 19.02 12.17 -12.83
N LEU A 131 17.98 12.71 -13.44
CA LEU A 131 16.95 11.90 -14.11
C LEU A 131 17.48 11.07 -15.29
N ASP A 132 18.74 11.27 -15.69
CA ASP A 132 19.46 10.47 -16.70
C ASP A 132 20.48 9.51 -16.09
N GLY A 133 20.46 9.33 -14.76
CA GLY A 133 21.25 8.34 -14.03
C GLY A 133 22.70 8.73 -13.77
N LYS A 134 23.10 9.98 -14.01
CA LYS A 134 24.43 10.49 -13.65
C LYS A 134 24.44 10.83 -12.17
N LYS A 135 25.42 10.36 -11.41
CA LYS A 135 25.62 10.75 -10.00
C LYS A 135 26.02 12.23 -9.96
N GLU A 136 25.28 13.06 -9.25
CA GLU A 136 25.49 14.51 -9.14
C GLU A 136 26.18 14.86 -7.83
N GLU A 137 25.54 14.51 -6.70
CA GLU A 137 26.14 14.71 -5.38
C GLU A 137 26.66 13.40 -4.82
N GLN A 138 27.85 13.44 -4.21
CA GLN A 138 28.41 12.32 -3.47
C GLN A 138 27.64 12.12 -2.16
N TRP A 139 27.85 10.96 -1.54
CA TRP A 139 27.31 10.70 -0.21
C TRP A 139 27.75 11.79 0.77
N LYS A 140 26.76 12.39 1.45
CA LYS A 140 26.99 13.28 2.59
C LYS A 140 26.03 12.94 3.72
N GLU A 141 26.48 13.15 4.95
CA GLU A 141 25.62 13.01 6.13
C GLU A 141 24.53 14.10 6.11
N VAL A 142 23.28 13.67 6.27
CA VAL A 142 22.11 14.56 6.24
C VAL A 142 21.37 14.58 7.57
N ASP A 143 21.55 13.54 8.41
CA ASP A 143 20.96 13.44 9.75
C ASP A 143 21.71 12.45 10.61
N ASP A 144 21.57 12.51 11.95
CA ASP A 144 22.18 11.55 12.86
C ASP A 144 21.37 11.38 14.16
N ILE A 145 21.55 10.24 14.81
CA ILE A 145 20.91 9.86 16.08
C ILE A 145 22.00 9.40 17.06
N ASP A 146 22.04 9.95 18.25
CA ASP A 146 22.90 9.46 19.32
C ASP A 146 22.40 8.11 19.84
N ALA A 147 23.20 7.04 19.68
CA ALA A 147 22.77 5.68 19.98
C ALA A 147 23.90 4.80 20.52
N LYS A 148 23.80 4.38 21.76
CA LYS A 148 24.81 3.51 22.41
C LYS A 148 24.79 2.06 21.94
N ARG A 149 23.74 1.60 21.24
CA ARG A 149 23.56 0.20 20.85
C ARG A 149 22.88 0.09 19.50
N LYS A 150 23.45 -0.67 18.56
CA LYS A 150 22.88 -0.90 17.22
C LYS A 150 21.41 -1.37 17.24
N ARG A 151 21.02 -2.27 18.15
CA ARG A 151 19.64 -2.80 18.24
C ARG A 151 18.61 -1.82 18.82
N ASN A 152 19.05 -0.69 19.31
CA ASN A 152 18.23 0.42 19.81
C ASN A 152 18.90 1.71 19.40
N SER A 153 19.04 1.92 18.09
CA SER A 153 19.72 3.06 17.49
C SER A 153 18.75 4.08 16.88
N GLY A 154 17.47 3.97 17.20
CA GLY A 154 16.46 4.76 16.51
C GLY A 154 16.27 4.28 15.06
N GLY A 155 15.57 5.06 14.27
CA GLY A 155 15.31 4.76 12.85
C GLY A 155 14.95 6.01 12.06
N PHE A 156 15.10 5.93 10.75
CA PHE A 156 14.79 7.02 9.84
C PHE A 156 13.56 6.67 9.01
N THR A 157 12.67 7.63 8.82
CA THR A 157 11.58 7.53 7.87
C THR A 157 11.57 8.73 6.95
N ILE A 158 11.41 8.46 5.65
CA ILE A 158 11.57 9.43 4.59
C ILE A 158 10.23 9.62 3.89
N GLN A 159 9.76 10.86 3.78
CA GLN A 159 8.54 11.23 3.06
C GLN A 159 8.83 12.38 2.10
N ILE A 160 8.23 12.34 0.92
CA ILE A 160 8.32 13.43 -0.05
C ILE A 160 6.99 14.19 -0.11
N ALA A 161 7.04 15.51 -0.21
CA ALA A 161 5.86 16.33 -0.45
C ALA A 161 5.25 16.02 -1.83
N GLU A 162 3.95 16.25 -1.99
CA GLU A 162 3.23 15.92 -3.22
C GLU A 162 3.79 16.67 -4.44
N ASN A 163 4.21 17.94 -4.26
CA ASN A 163 4.87 18.73 -5.30
C ASN A 163 6.32 18.30 -5.58
N LYS A 164 6.83 17.27 -4.90
CA LYS A 164 8.18 16.70 -5.05
C LYS A 164 9.34 17.69 -4.81
N ALA A 165 9.08 18.80 -4.12
CA ALA A 165 10.08 19.85 -3.89
C ALA A 165 10.73 19.78 -2.50
N ARG A 166 10.19 19.01 -1.58
CA ARG A 166 10.66 18.89 -0.19
C ARG A 166 10.64 17.43 0.25
N VAL A 167 11.63 17.05 1.03
CA VAL A 167 11.73 15.73 1.65
C VAL A 167 11.78 15.91 3.16
N LEU A 168 10.86 15.25 3.86
CA LEU A 168 10.86 15.12 5.31
C LEU A 168 11.69 13.89 5.67
N ILE A 169 12.66 14.07 6.52
CA ILE A 169 13.34 13.03 7.28
C ILE A 169 12.80 13.14 8.71
N MET A 170 12.17 12.11 9.19
CA MET A 170 11.82 11.95 10.59
C MET A 170 12.74 10.89 11.18
N HIS A 171 13.41 11.17 12.28
CA HIS A 171 14.09 10.14 13.03
C HIS A 171 13.50 9.97 14.42
N ASP A 172 13.34 8.70 14.81
CA ASP A 172 12.95 8.32 16.16
C ASP A 172 14.22 8.17 17.01
N GLU A 173 14.21 8.75 18.20
CA GLU A 173 15.26 8.53 19.18
C GLU A 173 15.29 7.07 19.68
N PRO A 174 16.39 6.60 20.26
CA PRO A 174 16.45 5.27 20.86
C PRO A 174 15.34 5.07 21.90
N TYR A 175 14.59 3.97 21.75
CA TYR A 175 13.45 3.64 22.61
C TYR A 175 13.77 3.73 24.10
N ALA A 176 12.98 4.53 24.84
CA ALA A 176 13.15 4.80 26.27
C ALA A 176 11.80 4.70 27.01
N LYS A 177 11.40 3.48 27.34
CA LYS A 177 10.06 3.04 27.83
C LYS A 177 9.31 4.00 28.76
N ASN A 178 10.01 4.64 29.69
CA ASN A 178 9.39 5.49 30.74
C ASN A 178 9.67 6.98 30.55
N GLU A 179 10.47 7.34 29.57
CA GLU A 179 10.71 8.73 29.20
C GLU A 179 9.65 9.24 28.24
N ASN A 180 9.58 10.53 28.04
CA ASN A 180 8.74 11.12 27.02
C ASN A 180 9.28 10.77 25.63
N GLU A 181 8.36 10.50 24.71
CA GLU A 181 8.65 10.29 23.29
C GLU A 181 9.40 11.47 22.71
N LYS A 182 10.48 11.17 21.97
CA LYS A 182 11.32 12.16 21.29
C LYS A 182 11.58 11.72 19.87
N PHE A 183 11.50 12.66 18.96
CA PHE A 183 11.85 12.49 17.56
C PHE A 183 12.28 13.80 16.94
N ASN A 184 12.98 13.75 15.83
CA ASN A 184 13.37 14.92 15.08
C ASN A 184 12.64 15.00 13.75
N TYR A 185 12.22 16.20 13.38
CA TYR A 185 11.82 16.53 12.02
C TYR A 185 12.93 17.33 11.35
N LYS A 186 13.36 16.86 10.19
CA LYS A 186 14.26 17.58 9.32
C LYS A 186 13.69 17.63 7.91
N VAL A 187 13.54 18.81 7.36
CA VAL A 187 13.10 18.99 5.98
C VAL A 187 14.27 19.49 5.15
N ILE A 188 14.53 18.78 4.06
CA ILE A 188 15.56 19.13 3.08
C ILE A 188 14.92 19.46 1.72
N ASP A 189 15.64 20.24 0.92
CA ASP A 189 15.30 20.47 -0.47
C ASP A 189 15.92 19.39 -1.40
N THR A 190 15.73 19.54 -2.70
CA THR A 190 16.23 18.61 -3.71
C THR A 190 17.76 18.61 -3.85
N ASP A 191 18.45 19.65 -3.35
CA ASP A 191 19.92 19.77 -3.31
C ASP A 191 20.49 19.28 -1.96
N LEU A 192 19.70 18.60 -1.14
CA LEU A 192 20.04 18.10 0.18
C LEU A 192 20.40 19.21 1.18
N LYS A 193 19.92 20.45 1.00
CA LYS A 193 20.10 21.54 1.96
C LYS A 193 18.96 21.52 2.96
N THR A 194 19.29 21.67 4.24
CA THR A 194 18.28 21.78 5.30
C THR A 194 17.44 23.05 5.11
N VAL A 195 16.14 22.88 5.01
CA VAL A 195 15.16 23.98 4.99
C VAL A 195 14.82 24.39 6.41
N TRP A 196 14.54 23.41 7.27
CA TRP A 196 14.35 23.56 8.70
C TRP A 196 14.54 22.23 9.43
N GLU A 197 14.74 22.32 10.74
CA GLU A 197 14.91 21.16 11.62
C GLU A 197 14.29 21.46 13.00
N LYS A 198 13.67 20.45 13.62
CA LYS A 198 13.03 20.59 14.93
C LYS A 198 13.06 19.30 15.73
N MET A 199 13.79 19.30 16.84
CA MET A 199 13.68 18.27 17.87
C MET A 199 12.36 18.44 18.62
N VAL A 200 11.61 17.36 18.76
CA VAL A 200 10.28 17.32 19.35
C VAL A 200 10.30 16.42 20.59
N THR A 201 9.73 16.90 21.68
CA THR A 201 9.44 16.09 22.87
C THR A 201 7.94 16.08 23.09
N MET A 202 7.31 14.90 22.97
CA MET A 202 5.88 14.73 23.19
C MET A 202 5.56 14.61 24.69
N PRO A 203 4.42 15.12 25.17
CA PRO A 203 4.01 14.97 26.56
C PRO A 203 3.42 13.58 26.86
N PHE A 204 3.93 12.54 26.18
CA PHE A 204 3.50 11.16 26.27
C PHE A 204 4.74 10.28 26.43
N LYS A 205 4.62 9.19 27.20
CA LYS A 205 5.69 8.22 27.31
C LYS A 205 5.88 7.47 25.99
N ASP A 206 7.12 7.20 25.63
CA ASP A 206 7.52 6.47 24.45
C ASP A 206 6.74 5.13 24.30
N LYS A 207 6.63 4.32 25.34
CA LYS A 207 5.82 3.06 25.33
C LYS A 207 4.34 3.25 25.02
N ASN A 208 3.80 4.46 25.15
CA ASN A 208 2.38 4.78 25.01
C ASN A 208 2.05 5.55 23.75
N PHE A 209 3.05 6.05 23.04
CA PHE A 209 2.90 6.85 21.84
C PHE A 209 3.28 6.03 20.61
N HIS A 210 2.42 6.00 19.63
CA HIS A 210 2.68 5.29 18.38
C HIS A 210 2.24 6.11 17.19
N VAL A 211 3.17 6.42 16.29
CA VAL A 211 2.89 7.11 15.03
C VAL A 211 2.38 6.12 14.01
N SER A 212 1.18 6.33 13.50
CA SER A 212 0.59 5.50 12.45
C SER A 212 1.03 5.95 11.07
N THR A 213 1.02 7.26 10.82
CA THR A 213 1.48 7.86 9.56
C THR A 213 1.71 9.36 9.73
N TYR A 214 2.54 9.94 8.87
CA TYR A 214 2.72 11.38 8.75
C TYR A 214 2.84 11.79 7.29
N LYS A 215 2.58 13.07 7.04
CA LYS A 215 2.67 13.72 5.74
C LYS A 215 3.35 15.06 5.87
N ILE A 216 4.16 15.39 4.89
CA ILE A 216 4.64 16.74 4.65
C ILE A 216 3.77 17.37 3.57
N ASP A 217 3.32 18.61 3.82
CA ASP A 217 2.59 19.36 2.81
C ASP A 217 3.54 20.14 1.86
N ASN A 218 2.94 20.78 0.85
CA ASN A 218 3.70 21.55 -0.13
C ASN A 218 4.36 22.82 0.44
N ASP A 219 3.92 23.27 1.61
CA ASP A 219 4.49 24.38 2.37
C ASP A 219 5.54 23.95 3.40
N ALA A 220 5.89 22.66 3.40
CA ALA A 220 6.84 22.04 4.31
C ALA A 220 6.39 21.93 5.79
N ASN A 221 5.09 22.02 6.07
CA ASN A 221 4.55 21.68 7.39
C ASN A 221 4.31 20.17 7.51
N VAL A 222 4.30 19.66 8.74
CA VAL A 222 4.12 18.23 9.00
C VAL A 222 2.77 17.98 9.67
N VAL A 223 2.06 16.97 9.20
CA VAL A 223 0.85 16.45 9.84
C VAL A 223 1.08 14.97 10.17
N MET A 224 0.78 14.59 11.39
CA MET A 224 0.98 13.26 11.94
C MET A 224 -0.35 12.72 12.49
N LEU A 225 -0.62 11.45 12.22
CA LEU A 225 -1.64 10.66 12.90
C LEU A 225 -0.93 9.73 13.88
N ALA A 226 -1.24 9.87 15.14
CA ALA A 226 -0.68 9.04 16.20
C ALA A 226 -1.77 8.46 17.09
N SER A 227 -1.49 7.32 17.71
CA SER A 227 -2.29 6.76 18.78
C SER A 227 -1.56 6.88 20.12
N VAL A 228 -2.31 7.23 21.16
CA VAL A 228 -1.80 7.33 22.53
C VAL A 228 -2.52 6.33 23.39
N THR A 229 -1.78 5.38 23.95
CA THR A 229 -2.31 4.37 24.87
C THR A 229 -2.30 4.94 26.30
N ARG A 230 -3.40 4.73 27.01
CA ARG A 230 -3.52 5.14 28.42
C ARG A 230 -2.81 4.17 29.35
N ASP A 231 -2.07 4.71 30.34
CA ASP A 231 -1.55 3.91 31.44
C ASP A 231 -2.69 3.40 32.35
N GLY A 232 -2.50 2.22 32.93
CA GLY A 232 -3.41 1.63 33.92
C GLY A 232 -4.25 0.46 33.40
N LYS A 233 -5.23 0.05 34.21
CA LYS A 233 -6.09 -1.10 33.87
C LYS A 233 -7.09 -0.73 32.78
N ASN A 234 -7.35 -1.68 31.89
CA ASN A 234 -8.39 -1.55 30.87
C ASN A 234 -9.76 -1.40 31.54
N ILE A 235 -10.52 -0.37 31.15
CA ILE A 235 -11.88 -0.14 31.59
C ILE A 235 -12.81 -0.81 30.56
N LYS A 236 -13.72 -1.65 31.04
CA LYS A 236 -14.67 -2.34 30.15
C LYS A 236 -15.49 -1.34 29.35
N GLY A 237 -15.51 -1.52 28.03
CA GLY A 237 -16.28 -0.68 27.11
C GLY A 237 -15.65 0.69 26.80
N VAL A 238 -14.42 0.96 27.24
CA VAL A 238 -13.67 2.20 26.93
C VAL A 238 -12.35 1.82 26.29
N PRO A 239 -12.01 2.36 25.10
CA PRO A 239 -10.71 2.11 24.48
C PRO A 239 -9.60 2.60 25.41
N ASN A 240 -8.52 1.83 25.45
CA ASN A 240 -7.30 2.26 26.17
C ASN A 240 -6.38 3.13 25.31
N TYR A 241 -6.81 3.52 24.12
CA TYR A 241 -6.08 4.37 23.18
C TYR A 241 -6.96 5.53 22.68
N THR A 242 -6.31 6.58 22.22
CA THR A 242 -6.94 7.73 21.54
C THR A 242 -6.11 8.05 20.31
N TYR A 243 -6.75 8.16 19.16
CA TYR A 243 -6.09 8.70 17.97
C TYR A 243 -6.05 10.21 18.02
N LYS A 244 -4.94 10.76 17.54
CA LYS A 244 -4.70 12.20 17.51
C LYS A 244 -4.17 12.62 16.14
N ILE A 245 -4.69 13.73 15.62
CA ILE A 245 -4.01 14.50 14.58
C ILE A 245 -3.13 15.52 15.30
N ILE A 246 -1.86 15.52 14.93
CA ILE A 246 -0.86 16.47 15.44
C ILE A 246 -0.23 17.13 14.23
N GLN A 247 -0.18 18.44 14.20
CA GLN A 247 0.45 19.18 13.12
C GLN A 247 1.50 20.16 13.66
N TYR A 248 2.53 20.38 12.86
CA TYR A 248 3.58 21.35 13.13
C TYR A 248 3.67 22.35 11.97
N ASP A 249 3.43 23.61 12.26
CA ASP A 249 3.66 24.74 11.37
C ASP A 249 5.05 25.30 11.66
N TYR A 250 6.01 25.05 10.77
CA TYR A 250 7.40 25.43 11.02
C TYR A 250 7.64 26.94 10.96
N LYS A 251 6.81 27.68 10.20
CA LYS A 251 6.93 29.15 10.11
C LYS A 251 6.51 29.84 11.39
N LYS A 252 5.52 29.26 12.10
CA LYS A 252 5.04 29.74 13.38
C LYS A 252 5.75 29.13 14.59
N ASP A 253 6.52 28.06 14.35
CA ASP A 253 7.08 27.17 15.39
C ASP A 253 5.99 26.67 16.37
N GLU A 254 4.85 26.22 15.82
CA GLU A 254 3.67 25.89 16.61
C GLU A 254 3.20 24.46 16.37
N PHE A 255 2.96 23.73 17.48
CA PHE A 255 2.27 22.46 17.48
C PHE A 255 0.81 22.64 17.84
N THR A 256 -0.06 22.11 17.00
CA THR A 256 -1.49 22.00 17.30
C THR A 256 -1.94 20.55 17.24
N LYS A 257 -2.93 20.18 18.04
CA LYS A 257 -3.41 18.80 18.14
C LYS A 257 -4.90 18.72 18.38
N MET A 258 -5.54 17.68 17.85
CA MET A 258 -6.93 17.32 18.16
C MET A 258 -7.07 15.81 18.41
N ASP A 259 -8.00 15.45 19.28
CA ASP A 259 -8.39 14.08 19.51
C ASP A 259 -9.45 13.67 18.49
N LEU A 260 -9.28 12.48 17.89
CA LEU A 260 -10.26 11.90 16.99
C LEU A 260 -11.21 11.00 17.78
N SER A 261 -12.51 11.25 17.64
CA SER A 261 -13.55 10.49 18.30
C SER A 261 -14.76 10.30 17.37
N LEU A 262 -15.35 9.12 17.41
CA LEU A 262 -16.62 8.78 16.77
C LEU A 262 -17.75 8.64 17.79
N GLY A 263 -17.67 9.36 18.92
CA GLY A 263 -18.62 9.29 20.01
C GLY A 263 -18.55 7.95 20.74
N LYS A 264 -19.57 7.08 20.59
CA LYS A 264 -19.65 5.77 21.23
C LYS A 264 -19.00 4.64 20.41
N LEU A 265 -18.51 4.93 19.21
CA LEU A 265 -17.87 3.96 18.32
C LEU A 265 -16.37 3.97 18.51
N PHE A 266 -15.74 2.82 18.35
CA PHE A 266 -14.29 2.65 18.47
C PHE A 266 -13.66 2.72 17.09
N ILE A 267 -12.64 3.56 16.92
CA ILE A 267 -11.83 3.57 15.69
C ILE A 267 -10.96 2.31 15.70
N SER A 268 -11.21 1.39 14.77
CA SER A 268 -10.43 0.16 14.64
C SER A 268 -9.20 0.38 13.78
N GLU A 269 -9.40 1.04 12.64
CA GLU A 269 -8.33 1.43 11.73
C GLU A 269 -8.62 2.81 11.13
N ILE A 270 -7.56 3.57 10.87
CA ILE A 270 -7.66 4.93 10.34
C ILE A 270 -6.40 5.29 9.55
N THR A 271 -6.61 6.01 8.47
CA THR A 271 -5.55 6.71 7.73
C THR A 271 -6.00 8.11 7.35
N PHE A 272 -5.10 8.94 6.83
CA PHE A 272 -5.45 10.27 6.35
C PHE A 272 -4.69 10.66 5.07
N ARG A 273 -5.27 11.63 4.35
CA ARG A 273 -4.67 12.37 3.24
C ARG A 273 -4.88 13.86 3.44
N LEU A 274 -4.05 14.66 2.79
CA LEU A 274 -4.29 16.08 2.60
C LEU A 274 -4.95 16.26 1.23
N ASP A 275 -6.02 17.05 1.15
CA ASP A 275 -6.63 17.39 -0.13
C ASP A 275 -5.93 18.62 -0.76
N ASP A 276 -6.31 18.97 -1.99
CA ASP A 276 -5.80 20.13 -2.74
C ASP A 276 -6.04 21.47 -2.05
N LYS A 277 -7.02 21.55 -1.15
CA LYS A 277 -7.34 22.69 -0.30
C LYS A 277 -6.64 22.62 1.06
N ASN A 278 -5.70 21.69 1.22
CA ASN A 278 -4.94 21.47 2.44
C ASN A 278 -5.80 21.09 3.67
N LYS A 279 -7.02 20.52 3.44
CA LYS A 279 -7.83 19.92 4.49
C LYS A 279 -7.31 18.52 4.83
N ILE A 280 -7.56 18.06 6.05
CA ILE A 280 -7.25 16.69 6.44
C ILE A 280 -8.49 15.82 6.18
N ILE A 281 -8.33 14.83 5.34
CA ILE A 281 -9.33 13.80 5.08
C ILE A 281 -8.90 12.54 5.81
N ALA A 282 -9.63 12.16 6.86
CA ALA A 282 -9.38 10.94 7.61
C ALA A 282 -10.52 9.95 7.39
N ALA A 283 -10.19 8.70 7.10
CA ALA A 283 -11.18 7.65 6.90
C ALA A 283 -10.66 6.30 7.40
N GLY A 284 -11.57 5.39 7.69
CA GLY A 284 -11.21 4.09 8.21
C GLY A 284 -12.42 3.24 8.59
N PHE A 285 -12.17 2.31 9.49
CA PHE A 285 -13.19 1.38 10.00
C PHE A 285 -13.42 1.61 11.48
N PHE A 286 -14.66 1.37 11.89
CA PHE A 286 -15.05 1.44 13.28
C PHE A 286 -15.66 0.11 13.75
N SER A 287 -15.64 -0.10 15.05
CA SER A 287 -16.33 -1.19 15.73
C SER A 287 -17.26 -0.66 16.83
N LYS A 288 -18.18 -1.51 17.29
CA LYS A 288 -19.04 -1.28 18.46
C LYS A 288 -18.43 -1.88 19.74
N THR A 289 -17.42 -2.70 19.58
CA THR A 289 -16.73 -3.39 20.67
C THR A 289 -15.21 -3.17 20.55
N ILE A 290 -14.50 -3.28 21.68
CA ILE A 290 -13.03 -3.19 21.68
C ILE A 290 -12.44 -4.45 21.05
N GLY A 291 -11.43 -4.28 20.19
CA GLY A 291 -10.67 -5.34 19.53
C GLY A 291 -10.49 -5.09 18.04
N ASP A 292 -9.87 -6.05 17.37
CA ASP A 292 -9.57 -5.99 15.92
C ASP A 292 -10.79 -6.32 15.05
N TYR A 293 -11.95 -5.80 15.44
CA TYR A 293 -13.23 -6.01 14.77
C TYR A 293 -13.63 -4.75 14.01
N ILE A 294 -14.42 -4.94 12.95
CA ILE A 294 -15.02 -3.85 12.19
C ILE A 294 -16.53 -4.06 12.01
N SER A 295 -17.29 -3.00 12.18
CA SER A 295 -18.76 -2.95 12.00
C SER A 295 -19.18 -2.09 10.82
N GLY A 296 -18.29 -1.24 10.32
CA GLY A 296 -18.58 -0.32 9.24
C GLY A 296 -17.42 0.63 8.96
N ALA A 297 -17.64 1.56 8.05
CA ALA A 297 -16.67 2.56 7.65
C ALA A 297 -17.06 3.95 8.10
N PHE A 298 -16.09 4.83 8.28
CA PHE A 298 -16.30 6.24 8.63
C PHE A 298 -15.42 7.17 7.79
N TYR A 299 -15.79 8.43 7.78
CA TYR A 299 -15.10 9.52 7.11
C TYR A 299 -15.20 10.79 7.94
N LEU A 300 -14.08 11.54 8.01
CA LEU A 300 -13.97 12.83 8.65
C LEU A 300 -13.27 13.80 7.71
N ARG A 301 -13.86 14.96 7.48
CA ARG A 301 -13.20 16.12 6.88
C ARG A 301 -12.91 17.11 7.97
N ILE A 302 -11.66 17.50 8.11
CA ILE A 302 -11.16 18.33 9.20
C ILE A 302 -10.60 19.62 8.61
N ASP A 303 -11.11 20.77 9.09
CA ASP A 303 -10.49 22.06 8.86
C ASP A 303 -9.15 22.09 9.57
N ARG A 304 -8.09 22.20 8.80
CA ARG A 304 -6.73 22.13 9.34
C ARG A 304 -6.34 23.37 10.13
N ALA A 305 -6.85 24.54 9.74
CA ALA A 305 -6.52 25.81 10.41
C ALA A 305 -7.16 25.90 11.79
N LYS A 306 -8.39 25.38 11.93
CA LYS A 306 -9.15 25.41 13.18
C LYS A 306 -8.99 24.12 14.00
N LEU A 307 -8.53 23.02 13.37
CA LEU A 307 -8.58 21.66 13.91
C LEU A 307 -9.99 21.26 14.39
N GLU A 308 -10.98 21.50 13.52
CA GLU A 308 -12.38 21.16 13.76
C GLU A 308 -12.91 20.23 12.67
N ILE A 309 -13.79 19.32 13.03
CA ILE A 309 -14.48 18.45 12.06
C ILE A 309 -15.53 19.28 11.33
N GLU A 310 -15.32 19.54 10.03
CA GLU A 310 -16.27 20.25 9.16
C GLU A 310 -17.44 19.35 8.75
N SER A 311 -17.14 18.10 8.43
CA SER A 311 -18.16 17.10 8.09
C SER A 311 -17.69 15.71 8.48
N SER A 312 -18.64 14.86 8.83
CA SER A 312 -18.39 13.47 9.19
C SER A 312 -19.52 12.56 8.78
N GLY A 313 -19.20 11.33 8.48
CA GLY A 313 -20.18 10.29 8.18
C GLY A 313 -19.68 8.92 8.59
N HIS A 314 -20.62 8.02 8.87
CA HIS A 314 -20.33 6.61 9.08
C HIS A 314 -21.48 5.75 8.57
N LYS A 315 -21.17 4.50 8.22
CA LYS A 315 -22.15 3.53 7.75
C LYS A 315 -21.80 2.14 8.22
N GLU A 316 -22.75 1.47 8.86
CA GLU A 316 -22.62 0.08 9.25
C GLU A 316 -22.66 -0.87 8.04
N PHE A 317 -22.03 -2.02 8.19
CA PHE A 317 -22.18 -3.10 7.22
C PHE A 317 -23.61 -3.60 7.19
N SER A 318 -24.14 -3.85 6.01
CA SER A 318 -25.49 -4.41 5.85
C SER A 318 -25.57 -5.85 6.36
N LYS A 319 -26.78 -6.31 6.67
CA LYS A 319 -27.00 -7.71 7.04
C LYS A 319 -26.50 -8.68 5.97
N ASP A 320 -26.70 -8.36 4.68
CA ASP A 320 -26.26 -9.18 3.57
C ASP A 320 -24.73 -9.28 3.51
N PHE A 321 -24.03 -8.16 3.74
CA PHE A 321 -22.58 -8.17 3.87
C PHE A 321 -22.13 -9.07 5.04
N LEU A 322 -22.72 -8.91 6.21
CA LEU A 322 -22.38 -9.69 7.40
C LEU A 322 -22.70 -11.18 7.26
N SER A 323 -23.76 -11.55 6.53
CA SER A 323 -24.21 -12.94 6.34
C SER A 323 -23.20 -13.83 5.61
N VAL A 324 -22.26 -13.21 4.88
CA VAL A 324 -21.15 -13.94 4.24
C VAL A 324 -20.18 -14.53 5.26
N TYR A 325 -19.98 -13.83 6.39
CA TYR A 325 -18.98 -14.18 7.43
C TYR A 325 -19.60 -14.79 8.68
N LEU A 326 -20.83 -14.39 8.95
CA LEU A 326 -21.49 -14.67 10.23
C LEU A 326 -22.84 -15.35 10.01
N SER A 327 -23.16 -16.33 10.83
CA SER A 327 -24.52 -16.89 10.87
C SER A 327 -25.52 -15.87 11.43
N ASP A 328 -26.80 -15.99 11.06
CA ASP A 328 -27.88 -15.11 11.55
C ASP A 328 -27.90 -14.98 13.08
N ARG A 329 -27.60 -16.06 13.82
CA ARG A 329 -27.50 -16.04 15.27
C ARG A 329 -26.37 -15.13 15.76
N LYS A 330 -25.21 -15.14 15.06
CA LYS A 330 -24.05 -14.28 15.40
C LYS A 330 -24.36 -12.82 15.09
N ILE A 331 -25.00 -12.55 13.94
CA ILE A 331 -25.44 -11.19 13.54
C ILE A 331 -26.41 -10.61 14.58
N ARG A 332 -27.45 -11.36 14.95
CA ARG A 332 -28.39 -10.93 16.01
C ARG A 332 -27.74 -10.68 17.37
N LYS A 333 -26.61 -11.34 17.67
CA LYS A 333 -25.82 -11.10 18.89
C LYS A 333 -24.83 -9.94 18.75
N GLY A 334 -24.88 -9.18 17.67
CA GLY A 334 -23.98 -8.04 17.41
C GLY A 334 -22.51 -8.45 17.22
N ARG A 335 -22.24 -9.65 16.68
CA ARG A 335 -20.87 -10.04 16.33
C ARG A 335 -20.41 -9.29 15.10
N GLU A 336 -19.15 -8.94 15.08
CA GLU A 336 -18.49 -8.10 14.10
C GLU A 336 -17.54 -8.91 13.22
N VAL A 337 -17.10 -8.37 12.11
CA VAL A 337 -16.15 -8.97 11.18
C VAL A 337 -14.73 -8.70 11.66
N TYR A 338 -13.80 -9.58 11.34
CA TYR A 338 -12.43 -9.55 11.85
C TYR A 338 -11.39 -9.52 10.72
N GLY A 339 -10.23 -8.87 10.98
CA GLY A 339 -9.00 -9.04 10.21
C GLY A 339 -9.00 -8.36 8.85
N TYR A 340 -9.40 -7.09 8.77
CA TYR A 340 -9.22 -6.27 7.57
C TYR A 340 -8.15 -5.22 7.82
N ASP A 341 -7.18 -5.16 6.92
CA ASP A 341 -6.13 -4.14 6.88
C ASP A 341 -6.49 -3.07 5.84
N LEU A 342 -6.33 -1.80 6.23
CA LEU A 342 -6.64 -0.65 5.40
C LEU A 342 -5.49 -0.37 4.42
N ASP A 343 -5.76 -0.51 3.11
CA ASP A 343 -4.73 -0.39 2.08
C ASP A 343 -4.68 0.99 1.42
N HIS A 344 -5.84 1.52 1.01
CA HIS A 344 -5.89 2.73 0.20
C HIS A 344 -6.97 3.71 0.68
N LEU A 345 -6.61 4.98 0.70
CA LEU A 345 -7.53 6.12 0.74
C LEU A 345 -7.22 7.00 -0.48
N VAL A 346 -8.15 7.09 -1.43
CA VAL A 346 -8.02 7.90 -2.64
C VAL A 346 -9.00 9.05 -2.55
N LEU A 347 -8.52 10.27 -2.75
CA LEU A 347 -9.36 11.46 -2.80
C LEU A 347 -9.90 11.62 -4.22
N LYS A 348 -11.18 11.96 -4.32
CA LYS A 348 -11.89 12.20 -5.57
C LYS A 348 -11.88 13.68 -5.92
N ALA A 349 -11.90 14.00 -7.21
CA ALA A 349 -11.92 15.39 -7.68
C ALA A 349 -13.16 16.18 -7.20
N ASP A 350 -14.29 15.49 -6.97
CA ASP A 350 -15.51 16.08 -6.42
C ASP A 350 -15.41 16.40 -4.91
N GLY A 351 -14.35 15.98 -4.24
CA GLY A 351 -14.14 16.12 -2.80
C GLY A 351 -14.65 14.94 -1.98
N GLY A 352 -15.16 13.89 -2.61
CA GLY A 352 -15.42 12.60 -1.98
C GLY A 352 -14.15 11.77 -1.80
N ALA A 353 -14.30 10.49 -1.42
CA ALA A 353 -13.18 9.58 -1.25
C ALA A 353 -13.55 8.13 -1.56
N ILE A 354 -12.53 7.34 -1.84
CA ILE A 354 -12.60 5.89 -1.96
C ILE A 354 -11.70 5.29 -0.88
N LEU A 355 -12.25 4.36 -0.10
CA LEU A 355 -11.51 3.59 0.89
C LEU A 355 -11.47 2.12 0.47
N VAL A 356 -10.29 1.50 0.52
CA VAL A 356 -10.12 0.08 0.16
C VAL A 356 -9.34 -0.64 1.25
N ALA A 357 -9.79 -1.85 1.57
CA ALA A 357 -9.14 -2.73 2.54
C ALA A 357 -9.16 -4.18 2.09
N GLU A 358 -8.19 -4.95 2.53
CA GLU A 358 -8.07 -6.39 2.27
C GLU A 358 -8.17 -7.18 3.57
N GLN A 359 -8.93 -8.27 3.57
CA GLN A 359 -8.88 -9.20 4.67
C GLN A 359 -7.58 -10.01 4.61
N TYR A 360 -6.68 -9.73 5.54
CA TYR A 360 -5.36 -10.33 5.61
C TYR A 360 -5.06 -10.86 7.01
N TYR A 361 -4.49 -12.05 7.09
CA TYR A 361 -3.93 -12.58 8.33
C TYR A 361 -2.88 -13.66 8.07
N VAL A 362 -1.98 -13.81 9.02
CA VAL A 362 -0.96 -14.87 9.03
C VAL A 362 -1.24 -15.85 10.18
N HIS A 363 -1.39 -17.12 9.83
CA HIS A 363 -1.47 -18.18 10.83
C HIS A 363 -0.11 -18.85 10.96
N VAL A 364 0.45 -18.82 12.17
CA VAL A 364 1.78 -19.37 12.46
C VAL A 364 1.63 -20.67 13.23
N VAL A 365 2.21 -21.74 12.69
CA VAL A 365 2.24 -23.05 13.34
C VAL A 365 3.68 -23.44 13.64
N THR A 366 3.98 -23.66 14.92
CA THR A 366 5.28 -24.19 15.35
C THR A 366 5.10 -25.65 15.78
N THR A 367 5.80 -26.54 15.10
CA THR A 367 5.78 -27.99 15.38
C THR A 367 7.15 -28.41 15.89
N THR A 368 7.17 -29.07 17.05
CA THR A 368 8.39 -29.66 17.61
C THR A 368 8.30 -31.17 17.51
N THR A 369 9.23 -31.77 16.77
CA THR A 369 9.33 -33.24 16.62
C THR A 369 10.62 -33.74 17.28
N ARG A 370 10.51 -34.85 18.00
CA ARG A 370 11.66 -35.53 18.58
C ARG A 370 12.01 -36.75 17.72
N GLY A 371 13.17 -36.73 17.12
CA GLY A 371 13.68 -37.86 16.32
C GLY A 371 14.09 -39.06 17.17
N PRO A 372 14.32 -40.25 16.54
CA PRO A 372 14.71 -41.48 17.22
C PRO A 372 15.98 -41.35 18.06
N ASN A 373 16.90 -40.45 17.68
CA ASN A 373 18.17 -40.20 18.38
C ASN A 373 18.05 -39.11 19.46
N GLY A 374 16.83 -38.74 19.91
CA GLY A 374 16.61 -37.72 20.91
C GLY A 374 16.78 -36.28 20.42
N VAL A 375 17.15 -36.07 19.16
CA VAL A 375 17.28 -34.74 18.55
C VAL A 375 15.90 -34.12 18.39
N THR A 376 15.72 -32.94 18.92
CA THR A 376 14.48 -32.16 18.81
C THR A 376 14.63 -31.16 17.66
N THR A 377 13.73 -31.24 16.68
CA THR A 377 13.64 -30.29 15.57
C THR A 377 12.39 -29.45 15.71
N THR A 378 12.55 -28.14 15.75
CA THR A 378 11.42 -27.20 15.77
C THR A 378 11.30 -26.54 14.39
N THR A 379 10.12 -26.67 13.78
CA THR A 379 9.81 -26.07 12.48
C THR A 379 8.66 -25.10 12.64
N THR A 380 8.85 -23.86 12.20
CA THR A 380 7.80 -22.84 12.14
C THR A 380 7.30 -22.69 10.71
N THR A 381 6.00 -22.79 10.52
CA THR A 381 5.33 -22.67 9.22
C THR A 381 4.39 -21.48 9.26
N TYR A 382 4.50 -20.61 8.27
CA TYR A 382 3.69 -19.42 8.10
C TYR A 382 2.66 -19.66 7.00
N TYR A 383 1.39 -19.49 7.33
CA TYR A 383 0.26 -19.61 6.41
C TYR A 383 -0.31 -18.22 6.17
N TYR A 384 -0.22 -17.74 4.92
CA TYR A 384 -0.65 -16.41 4.51
C TYR A 384 -2.02 -16.49 3.85
N TYR A 385 -2.97 -15.72 4.34
CA TYR A 385 -4.33 -15.61 3.82
C TYR A 385 -4.59 -14.18 3.37
N TYR A 386 -4.95 -14.03 2.10
CA TYR A 386 -5.35 -12.76 1.46
C TYR A 386 -6.74 -12.98 0.87
N ASN A 387 -7.75 -12.56 1.60
CA ASN A 387 -9.13 -12.86 1.28
C ASN A 387 -9.85 -11.65 0.70
N ASP A 388 -11.13 -11.50 0.99
CA ASP A 388 -12.01 -10.49 0.40
C ASP A 388 -11.47 -9.07 0.48
N ILE A 389 -11.82 -8.27 -0.52
CA ILE A 389 -11.55 -6.83 -0.55
C ILE A 389 -12.85 -6.10 -0.21
N ILE A 390 -12.76 -5.05 0.61
CA ILE A 390 -13.84 -4.08 0.83
C ILE A 390 -13.50 -2.81 0.07
N ALA A 391 -14.46 -2.32 -0.72
CA ALA A 391 -14.42 -1.00 -1.34
C ALA A 391 -15.56 -0.14 -0.81
N VAL A 392 -15.25 1.10 -0.45
CA VAL A 392 -16.20 2.08 0.09
C VAL A 392 -16.16 3.32 -0.78
N ASN A 393 -17.33 3.79 -1.25
CA ASN A 393 -17.45 5.07 -1.96
C ASN A 393 -18.08 6.09 -1.02
N ILE A 394 -17.43 7.24 -0.90
CA ILE A 394 -17.79 8.31 0.01
C ILE A 394 -18.09 9.56 -0.81
N ASN A 395 -19.24 10.17 -0.56
CA ASN A 395 -19.67 11.39 -1.22
C ASN A 395 -18.97 12.64 -0.67
N PRO A 396 -18.97 13.76 -1.40
CA PRO A 396 -18.39 15.03 -0.94
C PRO A 396 -18.99 15.59 0.37
N ASP A 397 -20.25 15.24 0.67
CA ASP A 397 -20.95 15.62 1.91
C ASP A 397 -20.61 14.73 3.11
N ALA A 398 -19.61 13.85 2.98
CA ALA A 398 -19.18 12.86 3.95
C ALA A 398 -20.15 11.66 4.12
N SER A 399 -21.27 11.59 3.42
CA SER A 399 -22.14 10.42 3.44
C SER A 399 -21.49 9.24 2.72
N ILE A 400 -21.66 8.01 3.25
CA ILE A 400 -21.13 6.81 2.60
C ILE A 400 -22.17 6.29 1.61
N LYS A 401 -21.88 6.45 0.31
CA LYS A 401 -22.74 6.06 -0.80
C LYS A 401 -23.02 4.56 -0.76
N TRP A 402 -21.98 3.77 -0.76
CA TRP A 402 -22.08 2.32 -0.67
C TRP A 402 -20.80 1.68 -0.11
N ILE A 403 -20.94 0.44 0.38
CA ILE A 403 -19.87 -0.46 0.78
C ILE A 403 -20.05 -1.74 -0.02
N LYS A 404 -19.03 -2.17 -0.76
CA LYS A 404 -19.04 -3.37 -1.59
C LYS A 404 -17.93 -4.32 -1.18
N ARG A 405 -18.20 -5.60 -1.32
CA ARG A 405 -17.25 -6.68 -1.11
C ARG A 405 -16.90 -7.33 -2.43
N ILE A 406 -15.61 -7.49 -2.69
CA ILE A 406 -15.08 -8.25 -3.82
C ILE A 406 -14.67 -9.62 -3.28
N PRO A 407 -15.35 -10.71 -3.68
CA PRO A 407 -15.02 -12.05 -3.25
C PRO A 407 -13.65 -12.45 -3.78
N LYS A 408 -12.70 -12.71 -2.89
CA LYS A 408 -11.35 -13.16 -3.18
C LYS A 408 -10.90 -14.14 -2.09
N ALA A 409 -10.18 -15.21 -2.46
CA ALA A 409 -9.62 -16.14 -1.51
C ALA A 409 -8.27 -16.64 -2.01
N GLN A 410 -7.21 -16.28 -1.32
CA GLN A 410 -5.84 -16.65 -1.66
C GLN A 410 -5.13 -17.22 -0.45
N TYR A 411 -4.30 -18.22 -0.68
CA TYR A 411 -3.58 -18.93 0.37
C TYR A 411 -2.20 -19.35 -0.13
N SER A 412 -1.20 -19.12 0.69
CA SER A 412 0.16 -19.57 0.42
C SER A 412 0.91 -19.94 1.71
N VAL A 413 2.07 -20.58 1.57
CA VAL A 413 2.85 -21.10 2.70
C VAL A 413 4.30 -20.70 2.54
N ASN A 414 4.89 -20.09 3.58
CA ASN A 414 6.31 -19.74 3.70
C ASN A 414 6.87 -18.88 2.54
N ASP A 415 6.02 -18.11 1.83
CA ASP A 415 6.42 -17.28 0.68
C ASP A 415 6.04 -15.79 0.83
N GLY A 416 5.54 -15.38 2.01
CA GLY A 416 5.14 -13.98 2.26
C GLY A 416 3.91 -13.54 1.47
N GLY A 417 3.14 -14.47 0.89
CA GLY A 417 2.05 -14.13 -0.02
C GLY A 417 2.55 -13.53 -1.33
N TYR A 418 3.63 -14.05 -1.88
CA TYR A 418 4.36 -13.48 -3.01
C TYR A 418 3.51 -13.19 -4.25
N PHE A 419 2.52 -14.06 -4.56
CA PHE A 419 1.57 -13.90 -5.65
C PHE A 419 0.16 -13.53 -5.19
N SER A 420 0.02 -13.13 -3.94
CA SER A 420 -1.26 -12.77 -3.31
C SER A 420 -1.46 -11.26 -3.26
N SER A 421 -2.64 -10.82 -2.75
CA SER A 421 -3.14 -9.45 -2.77
C SER A 421 -3.67 -9.03 -4.16
N TYR A 422 -3.74 -7.76 -4.46
CA TYR A 422 -4.37 -7.22 -5.66
C TYR A 422 -3.64 -5.98 -6.20
N VAL A 423 -3.81 -5.69 -7.47
CA VAL A 423 -3.50 -4.42 -8.13
C VAL A 423 -4.72 -3.53 -7.98
N PHE A 424 -4.53 -2.27 -7.68
CA PHE A 424 -5.60 -1.29 -7.54
C PHE A 424 -5.32 -0.04 -8.34
N GLY A 425 -6.37 0.53 -8.93
CA GLY A 425 -6.34 1.84 -9.56
C GLY A 425 -7.73 2.43 -9.71
N VAL A 426 -7.77 3.74 -9.91
CA VAL A 426 -9.01 4.51 -10.06
C VAL A 426 -8.90 5.37 -11.30
N LYS A 427 -9.99 5.46 -12.07
CA LYS A 427 -10.16 6.38 -13.19
C LYS A 427 -11.62 6.79 -13.27
N ASP A 428 -11.89 8.08 -13.34
CA ASP A 428 -13.24 8.64 -13.49
C ASP A 428 -14.25 7.99 -12.51
N ASP A 429 -13.89 7.93 -11.22
CA ASP A 429 -14.63 7.27 -10.13
C ASP A 429 -14.90 5.76 -10.31
N LYS A 430 -14.36 5.14 -11.35
CA LYS A 430 -14.39 3.70 -11.55
C LYS A 430 -13.15 3.06 -10.94
N MET A 431 -13.35 2.03 -10.15
CA MET A 431 -12.30 1.28 -9.48
C MET A 431 -11.95 0.03 -10.29
N TYR A 432 -10.67 -0.32 -10.32
CA TYR A 432 -10.13 -1.48 -11.01
C TYR A 432 -9.31 -2.31 -10.04
N PHE A 433 -9.62 -3.61 -9.96
CA PHE A 433 -8.94 -4.58 -9.11
C PHE A 433 -8.47 -5.76 -9.95
N ALA A 434 -7.15 -6.02 -9.98
CA ALA A 434 -6.63 -7.19 -10.67
C ALA A 434 -5.87 -8.11 -9.71
N PHE A 435 -6.19 -9.41 -9.70
CA PHE A 435 -5.59 -10.36 -8.78
C PHE A 435 -5.57 -11.80 -9.35
N ASN A 436 -4.65 -12.60 -8.87
CA ASN A 436 -4.61 -14.02 -9.20
C ASN A 436 -5.80 -14.73 -8.57
N ASP A 437 -6.57 -15.45 -9.37
CA ASP A 437 -7.81 -16.08 -8.94
C ASP A 437 -7.93 -17.53 -9.42
N ASN A 438 -8.83 -18.27 -8.81
CA ASN A 438 -9.13 -19.63 -9.23
C ASN A 438 -10.12 -19.60 -10.41
N ILE A 439 -9.79 -20.30 -11.51
CA ILE A 439 -10.66 -20.38 -12.72
C ILE A 439 -12.10 -20.83 -12.38
N LYS A 440 -12.30 -21.57 -11.28
CA LYS A 440 -13.63 -22.02 -10.86
C LYS A 440 -14.54 -20.87 -10.37
N ASN A 441 -13.98 -19.68 -10.12
CA ASN A 441 -14.75 -18.48 -9.77
C ASN A 441 -15.42 -17.86 -11.01
N PHE A 442 -15.08 -18.36 -12.20
CA PHE A 442 -15.70 -18.00 -13.48
C PHE A 442 -16.47 -19.19 -14.05
N GLY A 443 -17.73 -19.01 -14.40
CA GLY A 443 -18.56 -20.02 -15.04
C GLY A 443 -19.58 -20.72 -14.12
N LYS A 444 -20.17 -21.82 -14.61
CA LYS A 444 -21.35 -22.51 -14.03
C LYS A 444 -21.17 -23.07 -12.60
N LYS A 445 -19.93 -23.23 -12.14
CA LYS A 445 -19.61 -23.76 -10.78
C LYS A 445 -19.39 -22.66 -9.73
N LYS A 446 -19.58 -21.41 -10.12
CA LYS A 446 -19.46 -20.27 -9.21
C LYS A 446 -20.42 -20.44 -8.04
N LYS A 447 -19.92 -20.38 -6.83
CA LYS A 447 -20.73 -20.32 -5.61
C LYS A 447 -21.07 -18.87 -5.31
N GLU A 448 -22.32 -18.59 -5.08
CA GLU A 448 -22.74 -17.27 -4.70
C GLU A 448 -22.14 -16.87 -3.34
N GLY A 449 -21.58 -15.66 -3.28
CA GLY A 449 -21.00 -15.10 -2.05
C GLY A 449 -19.68 -15.71 -1.56
N GLN A 450 -19.15 -16.79 -2.18
CA GLN A 450 -17.89 -17.42 -1.78
C GLN A 450 -16.94 -17.59 -2.96
N ALA A 451 -15.62 -17.38 -2.72
CA ALA A 451 -14.59 -17.64 -3.70
C ALA A 451 -13.91 -19.00 -3.49
N TYR A 452 -13.63 -19.71 -4.58
CA TYR A 452 -12.71 -20.85 -4.55
C TYR A 452 -11.29 -20.36 -4.31
N VAL A 453 -10.57 -21.02 -3.43
CA VAL A 453 -9.23 -20.62 -3.02
C VAL A 453 -8.23 -20.76 -4.18
N MET A 454 -7.48 -19.70 -4.43
CA MET A 454 -6.28 -19.70 -5.28
C MET A 454 -5.06 -20.07 -4.41
N ASN A 455 -4.58 -21.29 -4.55
CA ASN A 455 -3.38 -21.81 -3.87
C ASN A 455 -2.36 -22.42 -4.84
N LYS A 456 -2.57 -22.27 -6.14
CA LYS A 456 -1.70 -22.75 -7.21
C LYS A 456 -1.47 -21.64 -8.25
N PRO A 457 -0.58 -20.68 -8.00
CA PRO A 457 -0.41 -19.51 -8.88
C PRO A 457 -0.14 -19.86 -10.34
N LYS A 458 0.57 -20.96 -10.61
CA LYS A 458 0.83 -21.45 -11.99
C LYS A 458 -0.42 -21.91 -12.75
N LYS A 459 -1.54 -22.11 -12.07
CA LYS A 459 -2.84 -22.49 -12.64
C LYS A 459 -3.90 -21.38 -12.50
N ALA A 460 -3.51 -20.23 -11.96
CA ALA A 460 -4.39 -19.11 -11.77
C ALA A 460 -4.78 -18.46 -13.10
N VAL A 461 -5.92 -17.80 -13.09
CA VAL A 461 -6.26 -16.74 -14.02
C VAL A 461 -6.09 -15.40 -13.29
N VAL A 462 -5.83 -14.34 -14.02
CA VAL A 462 -5.89 -12.99 -13.44
C VAL A 462 -7.30 -12.47 -13.63
N ASN A 463 -7.98 -12.28 -12.52
CA ASN A 463 -9.29 -11.63 -12.45
C ASN A 463 -9.08 -10.13 -12.63
N ILE A 464 -9.93 -9.48 -13.42
CA ILE A 464 -10.14 -8.04 -13.42
C ILE A 464 -11.56 -7.76 -12.96
N THR A 465 -11.69 -7.13 -11.79
CA THR A 465 -12.97 -6.67 -11.27
C THR A 465 -13.02 -5.16 -11.35
N THR A 466 -14.12 -4.63 -11.89
CA THR A 466 -14.38 -3.20 -11.92
C THR A 466 -15.61 -2.87 -11.10
N ILE A 467 -15.60 -1.72 -10.44
CA ILE A 467 -16.77 -1.18 -9.73
C ILE A 467 -16.96 0.26 -10.21
N ASN A 468 -18.15 0.54 -10.75
CA ASN A 468 -18.50 1.88 -11.19
C ASN A 468 -18.95 2.78 -10.02
N GLU A 469 -19.20 4.04 -10.31
CA GLU A 469 -19.66 5.03 -9.32
C GLU A 469 -20.93 4.59 -8.57
N ASN A 470 -21.81 3.84 -9.21
CA ASN A 470 -23.07 3.34 -8.62
C ASN A 470 -22.89 2.09 -7.76
N GLY A 471 -21.69 1.50 -7.77
CA GLY A 471 -21.38 0.27 -7.05
C GLY A 471 -21.75 -1.00 -7.84
N ASP A 472 -22.02 -0.89 -9.16
CA ASP A 472 -22.19 -2.05 -10.01
C ASP A 472 -20.84 -2.68 -10.27
N MET A 473 -20.76 -3.99 -10.06
CA MET A 473 -19.52 -4.75 -10.10
C MET A 473 -19.53 -5.73 -11.26
N GLU A 474 -18.49 -5.67 -12.09
CA GLU A 474 -18.24 -6.61 -13.18
C GLU A 474 -16.90 -7.30 -12.97
N SER A 475 -16.81 -8.59 -13.31
CA SER A 475 -15.57 -9.35 -13.22
C SER A 475 -15.36 -10.17 -14.48
N ASP A 476 -14.14 -10.16 -15.00
CA ASP A 476 -13.73 -10.90 -16.19
C ASP A 476 -12.31 -11.47 -16.02
N ILE A 477 -11.89 -12.34 -16.92
CA ILE A 477 -10.53 -12.86 -16.97
C ILE A 477 -9.67 -11.95 -17.84
N LEU A 478 -8.69 -11.29 -17.21
CA LEU A 478 -7.74 -10.44 -17.92
C LEU A 478 -6.73 -11.26 -18.73
N PHE A 479 -6.14 -12.29 -18.12
CA PHE A 479 -5.28 -13.27 -18.77
C PHE A 479 -5.13 -14.53 -17.90
N SER A 480 -4.60 -15.60 -18.50
CA SER A 480 -4.38 -16.89 -17.82
C SER A 480 -2.89 -17.16 -17.64
N ALA A 481 -2.47 -17.47 -16.43
CA ALA A 481 -1.08 -17.85 -16.15
C ALA A 481 -0.62 -19.07 -17.00
N LYS A 482 -1.53 -19.98 -17.38
CA LYS A 482 -1.22 -21.16 -18.19
C LYS A 482 -1.23 -20.87 -19.69
N ALA A 483 -2.23 -20.14 -20.20
CA ALA A 483 -2.46 -19.96 -21.64
C ALA A 483 -1.58 -18.82 -22.20
N ASP A 484 -1.43 -17.72 -21.48
CA ASP A 484 -0.81 -16.48 -21.97
C ASP A 484 0.70 -16.40 -21.67
N GLY A 485 1.46 -17.44 -22.05
CA GLY A 485 2.92 -17.45 -21.91
C GLY A 485 3.40 -17.69 -20.48
N LYS A 486 2.57 -18.30 -19.62
CA LYS A 486 2.89 -18.69 -18.25
C LYS A 486 3.30 -17.51 -17.37
N ARG A 487 2.52 -16.41 -17.40
CA ARG A 487 2.73 -15.22 -16.56
C ARG A 487 1.86 -15.29 -15.32
N ILE A 488 2.47 -15.09 -14.16
CA ILE A 488 1.76 -15.00 -12.89
C ILE A 488 1.89 -13.57 -12.42
N LEU A 489 0.77 -12.89 -12.21
CA LEU A 489 0.76 -11.52 -11.70
C LEU A 489 1.39 -11.50 -10.31
N ARG A 490 2.23 -10.48 -10.05
CA ARG A 490 2.74 -10.16 -8.72
C ARG A 490 2.08 -8.86 -8.24
N PRO A 491 0.90 -8.95 -7.61
CA PRO A 491 0.06 -7.77 -7.39
C PRO A 491 0.72 -6.67 -6.58
N LYS A 492 1.54 -7.00 -5.58
CA LYS A 492 2.24 -6.03 -4.74
C LYS A 492 3.28 -5.18 -5.50
N MET A 493 3.57 -5.55 -6.76
CA MET A 493 4.47 -4.82 -7.67
C MET A 493 3.66 -4.09 -8.73
N HIS A 494 2.84 -3.15 -8.29
CA HIS A 494 2.09 -2.27 -9.20
C HIS A 494 2.30 -0.81 -8.83
N TYR A 495 2.04 0.07 -9.79
CA TYR A 495 2.12 1.51 -9.60
C TYR A 495 1.21 2.24 -10.58
N GLN A 496 0.36 3.13 -10.12
CA GLN A 496 -0.43 3.97 -11.02
C GLN A 496 0.47 5.00 -11.68
N LEU A 497 0.69 4.87 -12.99
CA LEU A 497 1.58 5.75 -13.76
C LEU A 497 0.92 7.10 -14.01
N ASP A 498 -0.36 7.08 -14.35
CA ASP A 498 -1.25 8.22 -14.56
C ASP A 498 -2.72 7.77 -14.47
N ASP A 499 -3.65 8.65 -14.80
CA ASP A 499 -5.10 8.38 -14.72
C ASP A 499 -5.56 7.20 -15.59
N ASN A 500 -4.80 6.85 -16.63
CA ASN A 500 -5.19 5.83 -17.62
C ASN A 500 -4.36 4.55 -17.54
N ARG A 501 -3.26 4.54 -16.77
CA ARG A 501 -2.26 3.48 -16.84
C ARG A 501 -1.79 3.01 -15.48
N ILE A 502 -1.80 1.70 -15.28
CA ILE A 502 -1.22 1.06 -14.10
C ILE A 502 -0.08 0.15 -14.57
N LEU A 503 1.13 0.40 -14.09
CA LEU A 503 2.25 -0.52 -14.25
C LEU A 503 1.97 -1.80 -13.47
N ILE A 504 2.14 -2.95 -14.10
CA ILE A 504 2.01 -4.26 -13.50
C ILE A 504 3.24 -5.11 -13.78
N TYR A 505 3.50 -6.04 -12.87
CA TYR A 505 4.61 -6.97 -12.96
C TYR A 505 4.08 -8.41 -12.96
N ALA A 506 4.53 -9.21 -13.92
CA ALA A 506 4.20 -10.64 -13.97
C ALA A 506 5.45 -11.45 -14.24
N GLU A 507 5.54 -12.64 -13.63
CA GLU A 507 6.71 -13.48 -13.76
C GLU A 507 6.38 -14.98 -13.94
N TYR A 508 7.33 -15.72 -14.50
CA TYR A 508 7.30 -17.16 -14.51
C TYR A 508 8.72 -17.74 -14.54
N LYS A 509 9.04 -18.57 -13.55
CA LYS A 509 10.38 -19.14 -13.37
C LYS A 509 11.45 -18.03 -13.21
N ARG A 510 12.30 -17.86 -14.23
CA ARG A 510 13.41 -16.89 -14.26
C ARG A 510 13.18 -15.76 -15.27
N LYS A 511 11.94 -15.53 -15.68
CA LYS A 511 11.57 -14.45 -16.60
C LYS A 511 10.46 -13.62 -15.98
N TYR A 512 10.55 -12.32 -16.13
CA TYR A 512 9.48 -11.39 -15.80
C TYR A 512 9.13 -10.51 -16.99
N LYS A 513 7.99 -9.86 -16.88
CA LYS A 513 7.55 -8.80 -17.78
C LYS A 513 6.95 -7.67 -16.99
N LEU A 514 7.29 -6.48 -17.39
CA LEU A 514 6.53 -5.29 -17.07
C LEU A 514 5.42 -5.15 -18.11
N GLY A 515 4.29 -4.64 -17.71
CA GLY A 515 3.18 -4.34 -18.59
C GLY A 515 2.38 -3.18 -18.04
N THR A 516 1.61 -2.55 -18.91
CA THR A 516 0.67 -1.50 -18.55
C THR A 516 -0.75 -2.02 -18.66
N LEU A 517 -1.47 -2.00 -17.55
CA LEU A 517 -2.91 -2.16 -17.55
C LEU A 517 -3.52 -0.84 -18.02
N LEU A 518 -4.13 -0.88 -19.20
CA LEU A 518 -4.78 0.28 -19.82
C LEU A 518 -6.20 0.37 -19.30
N LEU A 519 -6.50 1.45 -18.57
CA LEU A 519 -7.83 1.74 -18.07
C LEU A 519 -8.65 2.39 -19.19
N GLU A 520 -9.92 2.00 -19.32
CA GLU A 520 -10.79 2.49 -20.40
C GLU A 520 -11.06 3.99 -20.36
N LYS A 521 -11.33 4.51 -21.57
CA LYS A 521 -12.01 5.80 -21.74
C LYS A 521 -13.48 5.69 -21.41
#